data_684424c10eb225e561456a9e2c1a4d66
#
_entry.id   684424c10eb225e561456a9e2c1a4d66
#
_cell.length_a   1.000
_cell.length_b   1.000
_cell.length_c   1.000
_cell.angle_alpha   90.00
_cell.angle_beta   90.00
_cell.angle_gamma   90.00
#
_symmetry.space_group_name_H-M   'P 1'
#
loop_
_entity.id
_entity.type
_entity.pdbx_description
1 polymer ?
#
loop_
_entity_poly.entity_id
_entity_poly.type
_entity_poly.pdbx_seq_one_letter_code
_entity_poly.pdbx_strand_id
1 'polypeptide(L)'
;MRILIAVQACLLILGRGSSVADAMADFDGWENVVVYPGDFPRTYDYEDEAGVVHRLDEPIAGESWYGGPVLLSWPAVEAGYDESGMALVIHEFAHKIDMLDGTVDGIPPLAGAARESFRREV
;
A
#
# COMPACT_ATOMS: atom_id res chain seq x y z
N MET A 1 -3.23 12.34 14.00
CA MET A 1 -2.43 11.81 12.87
C MET A 1 -2.03 10.35 13.05
N ARG A 2 -1.11 10.01 13.96
CA ARG A 2 -0.59 8.64 14.14
C ARG A 2 -1.68 7.61 14.44
N ILE A 3 -2.63 7.92 15.30
CA ILE A 3 -3.72 7.01 15.68
C ILE A 3 -4.62 6.72 14.49
N LEU A 4 -4.97 7.72 13.69
CA LEU A 4 -5.82 7.54 12.51
C LEU A 4 -5.18 6.59 11.49
N ILE A 5 -3.89 6.76 11.23
CA ILE A 5 -3.13 5.89 10.33
C ILE A 5 -3.04 4.48 10.91
N ALA A 6 -2.69 4.35 12.20
CA ALA A 6 -2.55 3.06 12.86
C ALA A 6 -3.86 2.25 12.87
N VAL A 7 -4.99 2.89 13.16
CA VAL A 7 -6.30 2.22 13.14
C VAL A 7 -6.61 1.66 11.76
N GLN A 8 -6.43 2.44 10.71
CA GLN A 8 -6.69 1.98 9.34
C GLN A 8 -5.74 0.86 8.90
N ALA A 9 -4.44 0.97 9.22
CA ALA A 9 -3.47 -0.08 8.95
C ALA A 9 -3.81 -1.38 9.68
N CYS A 10 -4.22 -1.30 10.94
CA CYS A 10 -4.60 -2.47 11.74
C CYS A 10 -5.86 -3.16 11.25
N LEU A 11 -6.77 -2.45 10.57
CA LEU A 11 -7.96 -3.08 9.96
C LEU A 11 -7.59 -4.15 8.94
N LEU A 12 -6.49 -3.97 8.20
CA LEU A 12 -6.03 -4.94 7.21
C LEU A 12 -5.57 -6.26 7.80
N ILE A 13 -5.04 -6.24 9.02
CA ILE A 13 -4.47 -7.42 9.68
C ILE A 13 -5.42 -8.06 10.70
N LEU A 14 -6.63 -7.51 10.87
CA LEU A 14 -7.66 -8.10 11.71
C LEU A 14 -8.00 -9.52 11.20
N GLY A 15 -7.90 -10.49 12.10
CA GLY A 15 -8.18 -11.90 11.78
C GLY A 15 -7.07 -12.62 11.00
N ARG A 16 -5.94 -11.96 10.75
CA ARG A 16 -4.76 -12.63 10.20
C ARG A 16 -3.95 -13.26 11.34
N GLY A 17 -3.60 -14.55 11.16
CA GLY A 17 -2.90 -15.30 12.19
C GLY A 17 -3.78 -15.68 13.39
N SER A 18 -3.18 -16.32 14.37
CA SER A 18 -3.85 -16.84 15.58
C SER A 18 -3.69 -15.94 16.80
N SER A 19 -2.87 -14.90 16.70
CA SER A 19 -2.58 -13.94 17.78
C SER A 19 -2.32 -12.55 17.22
N VAL A 20 -2.31 -11.55 18.11
CA VAL A 20 -1.91 -10.18 17.74
C VAL A 20 -0.47 -10.15 17.22
N ALA A 21 0.44 -10.91 17.84
CA ALA A 21 1.83 -10.99 17.39
C ALA A 21 1.95 -11.55 15.98
N ASP A 22 1.18 -12.60 15.64
CA ASP A 22 1.15 -13.17 14.28
C ASP A 22 0.63 -12.15 13.25
N ALA A 23 -0.44 -11.45 13.59
CA ALA A 23 -1.00 -10.42 12.71
C ALA A 23 -0.03 -9.25 12.50
N MET A 24 0.64 -8.78 13.55
CA MET A 24 1.61 -7.70 13.47
C MET A 24 2.87 -8.08 12.68
N ALA A 25 3.20 -9.36 12.57
CA ALA A 25 4.34 -9.84 11.79
C ALA A 25 4.21 -9.50 10.29
N ASP A 26 3.02 -9.27 9.78
CA ASP A 26 2.79 -8.80 8.40
C ASP A 26 3.42 -7.40 8.15
N PHE A 27 3.70 -6.65 9.19
CA PHE A 27 4.35 -5.34 9.12
C PHE A 27 5.83 -5.36 9.49
N ASP A 28 6.42 -6.53 9.69
CA ASP A 28 7.86 -6.65 9.90
C ASP A 28 8.66 -6.35 8.63
N GLY A 29 9.92 -5.95 8.81
CA GLY A 29 10.86 -5.73 7.72
C GLY A 29 10.87 -4.31 7.15
N TRP A 30 10.04 -3.41 7.66
CA TRP A 30 10.08 -1.97 7.39
C TRP A 30 9.61 -1.18 8.61
N GLU A 31 10.06 0.06 8.76
CA GLU A 31 9.92 0.78 10.03
C GLU A 31 9.26 2.15 9.90
N ASN A 32 9.19 2.70 8.69
CA ASN A 32 8.85 4.11 8.53
C ASN A 32 7.57 4.34 7.74
N VAL A 33 6.73 5.20 8.28
CA VAL A 33 5.65 5.88 7.56
C VAL A 33 6.02 7.36 7.49
N VAL A 34 6.16 7.90 6.30
CA VAL A 34 6.47 9.31 6.06
C VAL A 34 5.19 10.02 5.66
N VAL A 35 4.82 11.06 6.39
CA VAL A 35 3.61 11.83 6.14
C VAL A 35 3.99 13.23 5.65
N TYR A 36 3.55 13.56 4.45
CA TYR A 36 3.75 14.87 3.83
C TYR A 36 2.56 15.80 4.11
N PRO A 37 2.79 17.11 4.19
CA PRO A 37 1.72 18.10 4.38
C PRO A 37 0.81 18.29 3.16
N GLY A 38 1.14 17.70 2.03
CA GLY A 38 0.39 17.72 0.77
C GLY A 38 0.80 16.57 -0.12
N ASP A 39 0.23 16.52 -1.32
CA ASP A 39 0.64 15.57 -2.33
C ASP A 39 2.09 15.85 -2.77
N PHE A 40 2.79 14.82 -3.18
CA PHE A 40 4.19 14.93 -3.55
C PHE A 40 4.40 14.49 -5.01
N PRO A 41 5.36 15.12 -5.72
CA PRO A 41 5.62 14.79 -7.12
C PRO A 41 6.28 13.40 -7.21
N ARG A 42 5.83 12.62 -8.17
CA ARG A 42 6.53 11.45 -8.66
C ARG A 42 6.98 11.69 -10.08
N THR A 43 8.28 11.64 -10.29
CA THR A 43 8.87 11.72 -11.63
C THR A 43 9.15 10.33 -12.13
N TYR A 44 8.68 9.99 -13.32
CA TYR A 44 9.03 8.76 -14.00
C TYR A 44 9.24 8.97 -15.50
N ASP A 45 10.11 8.16 -16.05
CA ASP A 45 10.40 8.16 -17.48
C ASP A 45 9.68 6.96 -18.12
N TYR A 46 8.98 7.17 -19.24
CA TYR A 46 8.46 6.09 -20.04
C TYR A 46 8.88 6.29 -21.50
N GLU A 47 9.11 5.20 -22.20
CA GLU A 47 9.44 5.18 -23.62
C GLU A 47 8.18 4.85 -24.42
N ASP A 48 7.85 5.69 -25.42
CA ASP A 48 6.73 5.46 -26.30
C ASP A 48 7.06 4.47 -27.42
N GLU A 49 6.06 4.13 -28.25
CA GLU A 49 6.23 3.18 -29.35
C GLU A 49 7.24 3.64 -30.42
N ALA A 50 7.58 4.93 -30.45
CA ALA A 50 8.58 5.51 -31.34
C ALA A 50 10.00 5.52 -30.71
N GLY A 51 10.16 5.02 -29.49
CA GLY A 51 11.43 5.00 -28.77
C GLY A 51 11.80 6.34 -28.13
N VAL A 52 10.84 7.26 -27.97
CA VAL A 52 11.06 8.55 -27.34
C VAL A 52 10.80 8.44 -25.85
N VAL A 53 11.79 8.86 -25.04
CA VAL A 53 11.66 8.89 -23.58
C VAL A 53 10.97 10.18 -23.16
N HIS A 54 9.86 10.01 -22.46
CA HIS A 54 9.08 11.08 -21.86
C HIS A 54 9.29 11.09 -20.35
N ARG A 55 9.50 12.26 -19.79
CA ARG A 55 9.51 12.47 -18.35
C ARG A 55 8.21 13.07 -17.89
N LEU A 56 7.51 12.38 -17.00
CA LEU A 56 6.24 12.81 -16.43
C LEU A 56 6.40 13.09 -14.94
N ASP A 57 5.85 14.23 -14.52
CA ASP A 57 5.73 14.61 -13.12
C ASP A 57 4.25 14.57 -12.75
N GLU A 58 3.87 13.64 -11.90
CA GLU A 58 2.48 13.50 -11.42
C GLU A 58 2.42 13.68 -9.92
N PRO A 59 1.46 14.46 -9.40
CA PRO A 59 1.20 14.50 -7.97
C PRO A 59 0.58 13.17 -7.53
N ILE A 60 1.14 12.56 -6.49
CA ILE A 60 0.60 11.36 -5.89
C ILE A 60 0.31 11.58 -4.40
N ALA A 61 -0.73 10.91 -3.91
CA ALA A 61 -1.17 11.00 -2.52
C ALA A 61 -0.52 9.95 -1.61
N GLY A 62 -0.05 8.85 -2.18
CA GLY A 62 0.59 7.76 -1.44
C GLY A 62 1.53 6.93 -2.32
N GLU A 63 2.45 6.23 -1.68
CA GLU A 63 3.37 5.29 -2.31
C GLU A 63 3.93 4.31 -1.28
N SER A 64 4.06 3.05 -1.65
CA SER A 64 4.68 2.01 -0.83
C SER A 64 5.91 1.45 -1.52
N TRP A 65 7.05 1.53 -0.84
CA TRP A 65 8.32 1.04 -1.38
C TRP A 65 8.64 -0.35 -0.86
N TYR A 66 9.13 -1.21 -1.74
CA TYR A 66 9.62 -2.53 -1.37
C TYR A 66 10.80 -2.39 -0.38
N GLY A 67 10.64 -2.99 0.83
CA GLY A 67 11.64 -2.87 1.91
C GLY A 67 11.85 -1.44 2.46
N GLY A 68 11.11 -0.46 1.96
CA GLY A 68 11.22 0.94 2.34
C GLY A 68 9.96 1.49 3.01
N PRO A 69 9.84 2.82 3.12
CA PRO A 69 8.73 3.47 3.80
C PRO A 69 7.39 3.35 3.05
N VAL A 70 6.32 3.62 3.78
CA VAL A 70 5.03 4.05 3.21
C VAL A 70 5.01 5.58 3.24
N LEU A 71 4.69 6.20 2.11
CA LEU A 71 4.57 7.64 1.96
C LEU A 71 3.09 8.01 1.86
N LEU A 72 2.64 9.00 2.63
CA LEU A 72 1.25 9.43 2.68
C LEU A 72 1.13 10.95 2.61
N SER A 73 0.18 11.45 1.84
CA SER A 73 -0.27 12.83 1.89
C SER A 73 -1.27 13.00 3.04
N TRP A 74 -1.00 13.91 3.97
CA TRP A 74 -1.89 14.11 5.11
C TRP A 74 -3.30 14.59 4.71
N PRO A 75 -3.49 15.53 3.79
CA PRO A 75 -4.82 15.91 3.33
C PRO A 75 -5.64 14.74 2.77
N ALA A 76 -4.98 13.83 2.04
CA ALA A 76 -5.64 12.63 1.51
C ALA A 76 -6.02 11.62 2.60
N VAL A 77 -5.20 11.48 3.64
CA VAL A 77 -5.53 10.67 4.82
C VAL A 77 -6.72 11.26 5.59
N GLU A 78 -6.75 12.58 5.78
CA GLU A 78 -7.86 13.28 6.45
C GLU A 78 -9.17 13.19 5.67
N ALA A 79 -9.11 13.24 4.34
CA ALA A 79 -10.27 13.08 3.48
C ALA A 79 -10.91 11.70 3.64
N GLY A 80 -10.14 10.70 4.08
CA GLY A 80 -10.60 9.35 4.30
C GLY A 80 -10.75 8.59 2.99
N TYR A 81 -11.98 8.37 2.54
CA TYR A 81 -12.26 7.77 1.25
C TYR A 81 -12.34 8.84 0.16
N ASP A 82 -11.68 8.61 -0.95
CA ASP A 82 -11.85 9.42 -2.14
C ASP A 82 -13.20 9.14 -2.85
N GLU A 83 -13.47 9.80 -3.96
CA GLU A 83 -14.70 9.61 -4.73
C GLU A 83 -14.85 8.18 -5.29
N SER A 84 -13.76 7.43 -5.39
CA SER A 84 -13.77 6.00 -5.77
C SER A 84 -14.04 5.06 -4.59
N GLY A 85 -14.13 5.59 -3.36
CA GLY A 85 -14.30 4.83 -2.13
C GLY A 85 -13.01 4.22 -1.58
N MET A 86 -11.86 4.63 -2.11
CA MET A 86 -10.56 4.12 -1.68
C MET A 86 -10.03 4.87 -0.46
N ALA A 87 -9.72 4.12 0.60
CA ALA A 87 -9.00 4.63 1.76
C ALA A 87 -7.49 4.54 1.51
N LEU A 88 -6.83 5.69 1.40
CA LEU A 88 -5.41 5.77 1.04
C LEU A 88 -4.52 4.92 1.95
N VAL A 89 -4.69 5.00 3.27
CA VAL A 89 -3.88 4.23 4.23
C VAL A 89 -4.04 2.73 3.97
N ILE A 90 -5.29 2.26 3.83
CA ILE A 90 -5.57 0.84 3.56
C ILE A 90 -4.94 0.41 2.24
N HIS A 91 -5.03 1.23 1.21
CA HIS A 91 -4.44 0.96 -0.11
C HIS A 91 -2.92 0.79 -0.02
N GLU A 92 -2.22 1.74 0.58
CA GLU A 92 -0.76 1.71 0.65
C GLU A 92 -0.23 0.59 1.57
N PHE A 93 -0.91 0.33 2.69
CA PHE A 93 -0.54 -0.79 3.56
C PHE A 93 -0.89 -2.15 2.95
N ALA A 94 -1.93 -2.25 2.12
CA ALA A 94 -2.22 -3.46 1.36
C ALA A 94 -1.08 -3.81 0.40
N HIS A 95 -0.45 -2.83 -0.24
CA HIS A 95 0.77 -3.06 -1.03
C HIS A 95 1.91 -3.65 -0.20
N LYS A 96 2.07 -3.22 1.05
CA LYS A 96 3.07 -3.82 1.95
C LYS A 96 2.83 -5.30 2.21
N ILE A 97 1.58 -5.68 2.40
CA ILE A 97 1.21 -7.10 2.60
C ILE A 97 1.41 -7.90 1.31
N ASP A 98 1.05 -7.34 0.17
CA ASP A 98 1.25 -7.95 -1.15
C ASP A 98 2.74 -8.23 -1.44
N MET A 99 3.62 -7.33 -1.02
CA MET A 99 5.08 -7.45 -1.21
C MET A 99 5.75 -8.53 -0.34
N LEU A 100 5.07 -9.09 0.66
CA LEU A 100 5.70 -9.98 1.66
C LEU A 100 6.23 -11.30 1.05
N ASP A 101 5.62 -11.80 -0.01
CA ASP A 101 6.06 -13.03 -0.68
C ASP A 101 7.02 -12.77 -1.87
N GLY A 102 7.42 -11.52 -2.06
CA GLY A 102 8.34 -11.11 -3.14
C GLY A 102 7.66 -10.90 -4.50
N THR A 103 6.35 -11.05 -4.57
CA THR A 103 5.56 -10.74 -5.77
C THR A 103 4.65 -9.54 -5.51
N VAL A 104 4.29 -8.82 -6.55
CA VAL A 104 3.34 -7.71 -6.48
C VAL A 104 2.22 -8.05 -7.47
N ASP A 105 1.37 -8.98 -7.07
CA ASP A 105 0.31 -9.53 -7.94
C ASP A 105 -1.11 -9.24 -7.42
N GLY A 106 -1.23 -8.41 -6.38
CA GLY A 106 -2.49 -8.05 -5.75
C GLY A 106 -3.06 -9.14 -4.85
N ILE A 107 -2.27 -10.17 -4.55
CA ILE A 107 -2.70 -11.30 -3.72
C ILE A 107 -1.81 -11.37 -2.48
N PRO A 108 -2.35 -11.17 -1.28
CA PRO A 108 -1.55 -11.31 -0.07
C PRO A 108 -0.98 -12.73 0.06
N PRO A 109 0.11 -12.93 0.81
CA PRO A 109 0.69 -14.25 1.00
C PRO A 109 -0.33 -15.19 1.66
N LEU A 110 -0.91 -16.06 0.86
CA LEU A 110 -1.90 -17.06 1.23
C LEU A 110 -1.40 -18.45 0.81
N ALA A 111 -1.67 -19.46 1.61
CA ALA A 111 -1.29 -20.83 1.31
C ALA A 111 -2.32 -21.52 0.42
N GLY A 112 -1.84 -22.28 -0.58
CA GLY A 112 -2.58 -23.29 -1.33
C GLY A 112 -4.02 -22.93 -1.71
N ALA A 113 -4.97 -23.66 -1.13
CA ALA A 113 -6.39 -23.50 -1.44
C ALA A 113 -6.97 -22.11 -1.12
N ALA A 114 -6.43 -21.40 -0.12
CA ALA A 114 -6.85 -20.05 0.20
C ALA A 114 -6.47 -19.07 -0.90
N ARG A 115 -5.28 -19.24 -1.51
CA ARG A 115 -4.83 -18.41 -2.64
C ARG A 115 -5.70 -18.65 -3.88
N GLU A 116 -6.07 -19.88 -4.15
CA GLU A 116 -6.99 -20.21 -5.27
C GLU A 116 -8.40 -19.65 -5.06
N SER A 117 -8.91 -19.73 -3.82
CA SER A 117 -10.21 -19.13 -3.48
C SER A 117 -10.20 -17.64 -3.69
N PHE A 118 -9.18 -16.94 -3.17
CA PHE A 118 -9.01 -15.52 -3.33
C PHE A 118 -8.99 -15.08 -4.81
N ARG A 119 -8.24 -15.79 -5.65
CA ARG A 119 -8.19 -15.53 -7.10
C ARG A 119 -9.53 -15.64 -7.81
N ARG A 120 -10.43 -16.50 -7.31
CA ARG A 120 -11.76 -16.67 -7.91
C ARG A 120 -12.77 -15.59 -7.51
N GLU A 121 -12.54 -14.93 -6.39
CA GLU A 121 -13.42 -13.90 -5.84
C GLU A 121 -13.03 -12.48 -6.26
N VAL A 122 -11.81 -12.31 -6.71
CA VAL A 122 -11.24 -11.06 -7.19
C VAL A 122 -11.12 -11.08 -8.72
#